data_d87bb9f559954187ed0d2e5561ced132
#
_entry.id   d87bb9f559954187ed0d2e5561ced132
#
_cell.length_a   1.000
_cell.length_b   1.000
_cell.length_c   1.000
_cell.angle_alpha   90.00
_cell.angle_beta   90.00
_cell.angle_gamma   90.00
#
_symmetry.space_group_name_H-M   'P 1'
#
loop_
_entity.id
_entity.type
_entity.pdbx_description
1 polymer ?
#
loop_
_entity_poly.entity_id
_entity_poly.type
_entity_poly.pdbx_seq_one_letter_code
_entity_poly.pdbx_strand_id
1 'polypeptide(L)'
;NRKRDIKTSIRDGATIIEQPTIEQVRGYYALLKLLYTTKIKTPLFSLSFFEQLYAQPNGRFILVELNGEIIGGTVCVELPGQCLYEWFVCGRDGEWKSIFPSSLATYAGIRYAAEHGCSRFDMMGAGKPDEAYGVRDFKARFGGEQVEHGRFLCVRKPLLYWIGKMGVKWLKRK
;
A
#
# COMPACT_ATOMS: atom_id res chain seq x y z
N ASN A 1 -13.71 -13.86 -0.82
CA ASN A 1 -14.64 -12.73 -0.77
C ASN A 1 -14.17 -11.72 0.27
N ARG A 2 -13.76 -10.50 -0.17
CA ARG A 2 -13.16 -9.46 0.71
C ARG A 2 -14.03 -9.10 1.92
N LYS A 3 -15.33 -8.98 1.71
CA LYS A 3 -16.28 -8.68 2.80
C LYS A 3 -16.23 -9.73 3.92
N ARG A 4 -16.09 -11.00 3.57
CA ARG A 4 -15.93 -12.09 4.55
C ARG A 4 -14.57 -11.99 5.22
N ASP A 5 -13.49 -11.81 4.46
CA ASP A 5 -12.11 -11.77 4.95
C ASP A 5 -11.93 -10.64 5.97
N ILE A 6 -12.50 -9.45 5.70
CA ILE A 6 -12.51 -8.30 6.61
C ILE A 6 -13.30 -8.63 7.90
N LYS A 7 -14.52 -9.16 7.76
CA LYS A 7 -15.36 -9.49 8.92
C LYS A 7 -14.70 -10.53 9.82
N THR A 8 -14.09 -11.57 9.25
CA THR A 8 -13.41 -12.60 10.03
C THR A 8 -12.17 -12.04 10.72
N SER A 9 -11.38 -11.20 10.06
CA SER A 9 -10.21 -10.57 10.66
C SER A 9 -10.58 -9.75 11.90
N ILE A 10 -11.62 -8.93 11.81
CA ILE A 10 -12.10 -8.11 12.94
C ILE A 10 -12.66 -8.99 14.05
N ARG A 11 -13.49 -9.98 13.73
CA ARG A 11 -14.05 -10.91 14.71
C ARG A 11 -12.96 -11.67 15.49
N ASP A 12 -11.89 -12.03 14.81
CA ASP A 12 -10.79 -12.83 15.37
C ASP A 12 -9.67 -11.95 15.96
N GLY A 13 -10.00 -10.68 16.27
CA GLY A 13 -9.22 -9.80 17.14
C GLY A 13 -8.31 -8.80 16.43
N ALA A 14 -8.27 -8.76 15.10
CA ALA A 14 -7.52 -7.71 14.41
C ALA A 14 -8.21 -6.35 14.55
N THR A 15 -7.45 -5.32 14.92
CA THR A 15 -7.93 -3.96 15.12
C THR A 15 -7.30 -2.99 14.13
N ILE A 16 -7.99 -1.88 13.88
CA ILE A 16 -7.52 -0.81 12.99
C ILE A 16 -7.11 0.39 13.84
N ILE A 17 -5.90 0.90 13.63
CA ILE A 17 -5.36 2.09 14.28
C ILE A 17 -5.25 3.20 13.23
N GLU A 18 -6.07 4.25 13.38
CA GLU A 18 -6.10 5.40 12.45
C GLU A 18 -5.15 6.53 12.88
N GLN A 19 -4.74 6.55 14.13
CA GLN A 19 -3.79 7.51 14.69
C GLN A 19 -2.66 6.76 15.41
N PRO A 20 -1.78 6.08 14.64
CA PRO A 20 -0.69 5.33 15.24
C PRO A 20 0.36 6.25 15.87
N THR A 21 1.09 5.73 16.84
CA THR A 21 2.30 6.39 17.37
C THR A 21 3.45 6.29 16.35
N ILE A 22 4.48 7.10 16.54
CA ILE A 22 5.67 7.04 15.67
C ILE A 22 6.38 5.68 15.77
N GLU A 23 6.35 5.02 16.91
CA GLU A 23 6.91 3.67 17.12
C GLU A 23 6.13 2.64 16.32
N GLN A 24 4.80 2.75 16.27
CA GLN A 24 3.96 1.88 15.45
C GLN A 24 4.22 2.11 13.94
N VAL A 25 4.44 3.36 13.52
CA VAL A 25 4.85 3.69 12.15
C VAL A 25 6.20 3.06 11.80
N ARG A 26 7.17 3.08 12.72
CA ARG A 26 8.47 2.41 12.56
C ARG A 26 8.32 0.89 12.46
N GLY A 27 7.44 0.30 13.26
CA GLY A 27 7.09 -1.12 13.20
C GLY A 27 6.50 -1.50 11.85
N TYR A 28 5.56 -0.71 11.35
CA TYR A 28 5.00 -0.89 10.00
C TYR A 28 6.06 -0.76 8.90
N TYR A 29 6.95 0.23 9.00
CA TYR A 29 8.06 0.38 8.05
C TYR A 29 8.95 -0.86 8.00
N ALA A 30 9.21 -1.51 9.13
CA ALA A 30 9.99 -2.74 9.17
C ALA A 30 9.31 -3.87 8.36
N LEU A 31 7.97 -4.02 8.48
CA LEU A 31 7.20 -4.97 7.68
C LEU A 31 7.28 -4.64 6.19
N LEU A 32 7.09 -3.37 5.85
CA LEU A 32 7.15 -2.91 4.46
C LEU A 32 8.54 -3.14 3.86
N LYS A 33 9.60 -2.84 4.61
CA LYS A 33 10.99 -3.07 4.22
C LYS A 33 11.27 -4.55 3.96
N LEU A 34 10.76 -5.44 4.82
CA LEU A 34 10.87 -6.89 4.63
C LEU A 34 10.18 -7.33 3.34
N LEU A 35 8.97 -6.84 3.06
CA LEU A 35 8.26 -7.12 1.82
C LEU A 35 9.05 -6.67 0.58
N TYR A 36 9.60 -5.45 0.62
CA TYR A 36 10.37 -4.89 -0.50
C TYR A 36 11.68 -5.64 -0.75
N THR A 37 12.37 -6.07 0.29
CA THR A 37 13.63 -6.82 0.16
C THR A 37 13.42 -8.26 -0.30
N THR A 38 12.34 -8.91 0.15
CA THR A 38 12.14 -10.35 -0.12
C THR A 38 11.30 -10.64 -1.37
N LYS A 39 10.23 -9.86 -1.61
CA LYS A 39 9.25 -10.14 -2.68
C LYS A 39 9.29 -9.13 -3.81
N ILE A 40 9.23 -7.83 -3.52
CA ILE A 40 9.11 -6.78 -4.55
C ILE A 40 10.46 -6.56 -5.25
N LYS A 41 11.56 -6.62 -4.49
CA LYS A 41 12.95 -6.47 -4.97
C LYS A 41 13.18 -5.15 -5.73
N THR A 42 12.59 -4.08 -5.24
CA THR A 42 12.81 -2.71 -5.71
C THR A 42 13.19 -1.82 -4.54
N PRO A 43 13.92 -0.72 -4.76
CA PRO A 43 14.25 0.21 -3.69
C PRO A 43 12.99 0.75 -3.00
N LEU A 44 12.99 0.73 -1.67
CA LEU A 44 12.01 1.40 -0.83
C LEU A 44 12.61 2.74 -0.37
N PHE A 45 11.78 3.75 -0.18
CA PHE A 45 12.17 5.00 0.47
C PHE A 45 12.72 4.73 1.88
N SER A 46 13.56 5.63 2.37
CA SER A 46 14.15 5.51 3.71
C SER A 46 13.10 5.66 4.81
N LEU A 47 13.41 5.20 6.01
CA LEU A 47 12.55 5.43 7.19
C LEU A 47 12.27 6.91 7.40
N SER A 48 13.28 7.77 7.21
CA SER A 48 13.14 9.22 7.33
C SER A 48 12.06 9.80 6.41
N PHE A 49 11.88 9.26 5.20
CA PHE A 49 10.78 9.66 4.31
C PHE A 49 9.41 9.38 4.95
N PHE A 50 9.23 8.20 5.54
CA PHE A 50 7.96 7.83 6.20
C PHE A 50 7.71 8.65 7.46
N GLU A 51 8.74 8.91 8.26
CA GLU A 51 8.63 9.78 9.44
C GLU A 51 8.27 11.22 9.06
N GLN A 52 8.88 11.75 8.00
CA GLN A 52 8.54 13.08 7.48
C GLN A 52 7.11 13.11 6.91
N LEU A 53 6.69 12.08 6.18
CA LEU A 53 5.31 11.98 5.68
C LEU A 53 4.30 11.87 6.82
N TYR A 54 4.63 11.12 7.89
CA TYR A 54 3.78 11.01 9.07
C TYR A 54 3.57 12.38 9.77
N ALA A 55 4.59 13.23 9.77
CA ALA A 55 4.51 14.57 10.32
C ALA A 55 3.73 15.58 9.43
N GLN A 56 3.40 15.22 8.18
CA GLN A 56 2.64 16.11 7.29
C GLN A 56 1.14 16.04 7.57
N PRO A 57 0.42 17.15 7.42
CA PRO A 57 -1.01 17.20 7.68
C PRO A 57 -1.85 16.37 6.70
N ASN A 58 -1.28 15.95 5.58
CA ASN A 58 -1.92 15.13 4.55
C ASN A 58 -1.41 13.68 4.51
N GLY A 59 -0.43 13.32 5.31
CA GLY A 59 0.02 11.94 5.47
C GLY A 59 -0.92 11.16 6.37
N ARG A 60 -1.37 9.98 5.92
CA ARG A 60 -2.25 9.10 6.69
C ARG A 60 -1.63 7.72 6.82
N PHE A 61 -1.45 7.29 8.05
CA PHE A 61 -0.97 5.96 8.39
C PHE A 61 -2.09 5.23 9.10
N ILE A 62 -2.65 4.22 8.47
CA ILE A 62 -3.74 3.42 9.02
C ILE A 62 -3.21 2.00 9.15
N LEU A 63 -3.02 1.56 10.40
CA LEU A 63 -2.34 0.31 10.71
C LEU A 63 -3.31 -0.76 11.16
N VAL A 64 -2.89 -2.00 11.02
CA VAL A 64 -3.60 -3.19 11.49
C VAL A 64 -2.77 -3.83 12.59
N GLU A 65 -3.39 -3.99 13.75
CA GLU A 65 -2.78 -4.59 14.94
C GLU A 65 -3.50 -5.88 15.32
N LEU A 66 -2.73 -6.83 15.87
CA LEU A 66 -3.24 -8.02 16.51
C LEU A 66 -2.40 -8.29 17.77
N ASN A 67 -3.05 -8.37 18.93
CA ASN A 67 -2.41 -8.64 20.23
C ASN A 67 -1.22 -7.70 20.57
N GLY A 68 -1.32 -6.42 20.22
CA GLY A 68 -0.28 -5.42 20.45
C GLY A 68 0.83 -5.40 19.41
N GLU A 69 0.76 -6.24 18.37
CA GLU A 69 1.75 -6.29 17.29
C GLU A 69 1.16 -5.70 16.00
N ILE A 70 1.93 -4.84 15.30
CA ILE A 70 1.55 -4.33 13.97
C ILE A 70 1.76 -5.45 12.95
N ILE A 71 0.66 -5.91 12.35
CA ILE A 71 0.64 -7.02 11.38
C ILE A 71 0.39 -6.56 9.95
N GLY A 72 0.08 -5.28 9.74
CA GLY A 72 -0.14 -4.70 8.43
C GLY A 72 -0.52 -3.23 8.52
N GLY A 73 -0.85 -2.65 7.38
CA GLY A 73 -1.30 -1.27 7.30
C GLY A 73 -1.24 -0.71 5.89
N THR A 74 -1.77 0.50 5.77
CA THR A 74 -1.68 1.31 4.56
C THR A 74 -1.14 2.70 4.89
N VAL A 75 -0.33 3.24 3.98
CA VAL A 75 0.14 4.63 4.00
C VAL A 75 -0.51 5.36 2.84
N CYS A 76 -1.24 6.39 3.16
CA CYS A 76 -1.99 7.17 2.19
C CYS A 76 -1.57 8.64 2.22
N VAL A 77 -1.85 9.31 1.12
CA VAL A 77 -1.77 10.78 1.02
C VAL A 77 -3.16 11.30 0.72
N GLU A 78 -3.61 12.21 1.55
CA GLU A 78 -4.94 12.81 1.45
C GLU A 78 -4.89 14.13 0.69
N LEU A 79 -5.76 14.27 -0.30
CA LEU A 79 -6.17 15.54 -0.86
C LEU A 79 -7.58 15.85 -0.30
N PRO A 80 -7.69 16.72 0.71
CA PRO A 80 -8.92 16.88 1.50
C PRO A 80 -10.16 17.13 0.64
N GLY A 81 -11.24 16.42 0.95
CA GLY A 81 -12.51 16.50 0.22
C GLY A 81 -12.50 15.89 -1.18
N GLN A 82 -11.37 15.46 -1.68
CA GLN A 82 -11.23 14.96 -3.05
C GLN A 82 -10.82 13.50 -3.11
N CYS A 83 -9.61 13.16 -2.65
CA CYS A 83 -9.06 11.83 -2.86
C CYS A 83 -8.13 11.39 -1.73
N LEU A 84 -8.22 10.13 -1.34
CA LEU A 84 -7.20 9.46 -0.55
C LEU A 84 -6.43 8.48 -1.44
N TYR A 85 -5.13 8.72 -1.61
CA TYR A 85 -4.25 7.91 -2.44
C TYR A 85 -3.52 6.84 -1.62
N GLU A 86 -3.70 5.57 -1.92
CA GLU A 86 -3.01 4.44 -1.25
C GLU A 86 -1.60 4.26 -1.83
N TRP A 87 -0.60 4.89 -1.22
CA TRP A 87 0.78 4.82 -1.71
C TRP A 87 1.48 3.51 -1.39
N PHE A 88 1.27 3.00 -0.17
CA PHE A 88 1.87 1.75 0.27
C PHE A 88 0.86 0.94 1.08
N VAL A 89 0.81 -0.34 0.82
CA VAL A 89 0.02 -1.29 1.60
C VAL A 89 0.80 -2.58 1.77
N CYS A 90 0.82 -3.12 2.97
CA CYS A 90 1.37 -4.45 3.23
C CYS A 90 0.69 -5.11 4.43
N GLY A 91 0.88 -6.41 4.54
CA GLY A 91 0.44 -7.21 5.67
C GLY A 91 1.11 -8.58 5.68
N ARG A 92 1.14 -9.19 6.83
CA ARG A 92 1.66 -10.55 7.08
C ARG A 92 0.60 -11.58 6.68
N ASP A 93 0.13 -11.52 5.43
CA ASP A 93 -0.90 -12.43 4.93
C ASP A 93 -0.37 -13.87 4.88
N GLY A 94 -1.22 -14.81 5.28
CA GLY A 94 -0.92 -16.24 5.30
C GLY A 94 -0.39 -16.77 6.64
N GLU A 95 -0.10 -15.91 7.62
CA GLU A 95 0.31 -16.35 8.97
C GLU A 95 -0.88 -16.86 9.79
N TRP A 96 -2.08 -16.39 9.50
CA TRP A 96 -3.33 -16.81 10.14
C TRP A 96 -4.33 -17.32 9.12
N LYS A 97 -5.16 -18.28 9.50
CA LYS A 97 -6.20 -18.84 8.63
C LYS A 97 -7.37 -17.88 8.39
N SER A 98 -7.64 -17.00 9.34
CA SER A 98 -8.84 -16.14 9.36
C SER A 98 -8.55 -14.64 9.43
N ILE A 99 -7.28 -14.25 9.48
CA ILE A 99 -6.85 -12.85 9.51
C ILE A 99 -6.13 -12.54 8.20
N PHE A 100 -6.57 -11.46 7.54
CA PHE A 100 -6.11 -11.02 6.24
C PHE A 100 -5.63 -9.56 6.31
N PRO A 101 -4.42 -9.31 6.85
CA PRO A 101 -3.97 -7.96 7.19
C PRO A 101 -3.95 -6.98 6.04
N SER A 102 -3.47 -7.37 4.85
CA SER A 102 -3.49 -6.49 3.66
C SER A 102 -4.91 -6.13 3.23
N SER A 103 -5.85 -7.09 3.33
CA SER A 103 -7.25 -6.83 2.99
C SER A 103 -7.90 -5.87 3.98
N LEU A 104 -7.59 -6.02 5.27
CA LEU A 104 -8.11 -5.16 6.32
C LEU A 104 -7.50 -3.75 6.21
N ALA A 105 -6.21 -3.64 5.86
CA ALA A 105 -5.52 -2.37 5.66
C ALA A 105 -6.14 -1.55 4.50
N THR A 106 -6.31 -2.15 3.31
CA THR A 106 -6.96 -1.47 2.18
C THR A 106 -8.41 -1.09 2.51
N TYR A 107 -9.16 -1.97 3.18
CA TYR A 107 -10.52 -1.64 3.65
C TYR A 107 -10.52 -0.45 4.62
N ALA A 108 -9.56 -0.40 5.54
CA ALA A 108 -9.44 0.70 6.49
C ALA A 108 -9.19 2.04 5.78
N GLY A 109 -8.35 2.05 4.73
CA GLY A 109 -8.17 3.23 3.89
C GLY A 109 -9.44 3.65 3.16
N ILE A 110 -10.21 2.70 2.59
CA ILE A 110 -11.50 2.98 1.94
C ILE A 110 -12.49 3.56 2.95
N ARG A 111 -12.60 2.94 4.13
CA ARG A 111 -13.47 3.42 5.21
C ARG A 111 -13.09 4.82 5.65
N TYR A 112 -11.80 5.06 5.91
CA TYR A 112 -11.28 6.38 6.28
C TYR A 112 -11.67 7.45 5.25
N ALA A 113 -11.46 7.17 3.96
CA ALA A 113 -11.81 8.10 2.89
C ALA A 113 -13.31 8.47 2.92
N ALA A 114 -14.18 7.48 3.11
CA ALA A 114 -15.63 7.69 3.17
C ALA A 114 -16.05 8.50 4.41
N GLU A 115 -15.46 8.20 5.58
CA GLU A 115 -15.78 8.84 6.85
C GLU A 115 -15.24 10.29 6.94
N HIS A 116 -14.15 10.60 6.19
CA HIS A 116 -13.52 11.93 6.18
C HIS A 116 -13.87 12.77 4.93
N GLY A 117 -14.92 12.39 4.21
CA GLY A 117 -15.48 13.21 3.13
C GLY A 117 -14.64 13.24 1.85
N CYS A 118 -13.70 12.29 1.66
CA CYS A 118 -13.05 12.12 0.36
C CYS A 118 -14.05 11.55 -0.64
N SER A 119 -14.15 12.18 -1.81
CA SER A 119 -15.05 11.71 -2.88
C SER A 119 -14.54 10.44 -3.56
N ARG A 120 -13.24 10.10 -3.36
CA ARG A 120 -12.59 8.97 -4.02
C ARG A 120 -11.47 8.37 -3.17
N PHE A 121 -11.34 7.04 -3.23
CA PHE A 121 -10.16 6.31 -2.79
C PHE A 121 -9.44 5.75 -4.01
N ASP A 122 -8.18 6.13 -4.20
CA ASP A 122 -7.38 5.70 -5.33
C ASP A 122 -6.34 4.66 -4.88
N MET A 123 -6.55 3.42 -5.31
CA MET A 123 -5.63 2.31 -5.02
C MET A 123 -4.34 2.36 -5.86
N MET A 124 -4.09 3.43 -6.59
CA MET A 124 -2.89 3.65 -7.39
C MET A 124 -2.66 2.58 -8.49
N GLY A 125 -1.42 2.41 -8.94
CA GLY A 125 -1.08 1.61 -10.09
C GLY A 125 -1.60 0.17 -10.09
N ALA A 126 -2.12 -0.27 -11.24
CA ALA A 126 -2.64 -1.61 -11.49
C ALA A 126 -1.79 -2.43 -12.49
N GLY A 127 -0.53 -2.04 -12.70
CA GLY A 127 0.37 -2.71 -13.63
C GLY A 127 0.09 -2.35 -15.09
N LYS A 128 0.61 -3.16 -16.01
CA LYS A 128 0.35 -3.01 -17.44
C LYS A 128 -0.89 -3.79 -17.84
N PRO A 129 -1.72 -3.29 -18.79
CA PRO A 129 -2.96 -3.95 -19.19
C PRO A 129 -2.75 -5.40 -19.68
N ASP A 130 -1.70 -5.61 -20.47
CA ASP A 130 -1.43 -6.86 -21.18
C ASP A 130 -0.67 -7.92 -20.35
N GLU A 131 -0.32 -7.61 -19.11
CA GLU A 131 0.41 -8.53 -18.23
C GLU A 131 -0.48 -9.01 -17.09
N ALA A 132 -0.43 -10.31 -16.78
CA ALA A 132 -1.04 -10.83 -15.56
C ALA A 132 -0.41 -10.17 -14.32
N TYR A 133 -1.23 -9.60 -13.44
CA TYR A 133 -0.74 -8.84 -12.30
C TYR A 133 -1.62 -9.06 -11.07
N GLY A 134 -1.14 -9.88 -10.14
CA GLY A 134 -1.90 -10.28 -8.95
C GLY A 134 -2.35 -9.11 -8.05
N VAL A 135 -1.62 -7.98 -8.07
CA VAL A 135 -2.02 -6.78 -7.32
C VAL A 135 -3.27 -6.14 -7.96
N ARG A 136 -3.42 -6.18 -9.28
CA ARG A 136 -4.66 -5.76 -9.97
C ARG A 136 -5.84 -6.61 -9.52
N ASP A 137 -5.67 -7.93 -9.52
CA ASP A 137 -6.71 -8.87 -9.09
C ASP A 137 -7.07 -8.67 -7.62
N PHE A 138 -6.08 -8.39 -6.77
CA PHE A 138 -6.30 -8.04 -5.38
C PHE A 138 -7.17 -6.79 -5.24
N LYS A 139 -6.84 -5.70 -5.96
CA LYS A 139 -7.56 -4.43 -5.94
C LYS A 139 -8.96 -4.55 -6.51
N ALA A 140 -9.14 -5.24 -7.63
CA ALA A 140 -10.43 -5.45 -8.28
C ALA A 140 -11.46 -6.13 -7.34
N ARG A 141 -11.01 -6.92 -6.37
CA ARG A 141 -11.91 -7.59 -5.40
C ARG A 141 -12.53 -6.66 -4.35
N PHE A 142 -12.08 -5.40 -4.26
CA PHE A 142 -12.71 -4.39 -3.43
C PHE A 142 -13.84 -3.65 -4.16
N GLY A 143 -13.98 -3.86 -5.45
CA GLY A 143 -14.83 -3.09 -6.34
C GLY A 143 -14.09 -1.84 -6.85
N GLY A 144 -14.84 -0.92 -7.41
CA GLY A 144 -14.30 0.28 -8.02
C GLY A 144 -14.08 0.11 -9.52
N GLU A 145 -13.73 1.20 -10.17
CA GLU A 145 -13.50 1.27 -11.62
C GLU A 145 -12.00 1.27 -11.91
N GLN A 146 -11.58 0.43 -12.83
CA GLN A 146 -10.23 0.49 -13.36
C GLN A 146 -10.19 1.52 -14.47
N VAL A 147 -9.40 2.58 -14.26
CA VAL A 147 -9.22 3.66 -15.24
C VAL A 147 -7.85 3.56 -15.90
N GLU A 148 -7.76 3.93 -17.16
CA GLU A 148 -6.52 3.95 -17.92
C GLU A 148 -6.19 5.38 -18.35
N HIS A 149 -5.19 5.97 -17.70
CA HIS A 149 -4.76 7.35 -18.00
C HIS A 149 -3.65 7.41 -19.06
N GLY A 150 -3.18 6.24 -19.52
CA GLY A 150 -2.03 6.13 -20.42
C GLY A 150 -0.70 6.43 -19.72
N ARG A 151 0.37 6.34 -20.49
CA ARG A 151 1.72 6.68 -20.03
C ARG A 151 2.43 7.51 -21.09
N PHE A 152 2.96 8.64 -20.68
CA PHE A 152 3.79 9.47 -21.53
C PHE A 152 5.25 9.34 -21.10
N LEU A 153 6.13 9.00 -22.04
CA LEU A 153 7.56 8.87 -21.79
C LEU A 153 8.31 9.78 -22.75
N CYS A 154 8.98 10.80 -22.21
CA CYS A 154 9.90 11.65 -22.95
C CYS A 154 11.34 11.35 -22.53
N VAL A 155 12.09 10.68 -23.40
CA VAL A 155 13.49 10.32 -23.12
C VAL A 155 14.39 11.44 -23.62
N ARG A 156 14.84 12.33 -22.73
CA ARG A 156 15.72 13.46 -23.08
C ARG A 156 17.18 13.05 -23.28
N LYS A 157 17.66 11.98 -22.65
CA LYS A 157 19.03 11.45 -22.75
C LYS A 157 18.97 9.92 -22.99
N PRO A 158 18.82 9.48 -24.25
CA PRO A 158 18.60 8.07 -24.58
C PRO A 158 19.67 7.11 -24.02
N LEU A 159 20.96 7.52 -24.08
CA LEU A 159 22.06 6.69 -23.58
C LEU A 159 21.97 6.45 -22.07
N LEU A 160 21.74 7.50 -21.28
CA LEU A 160 21.58 7.37 -19.82
C LEU A 160 20.32 6.57 -19.45
N TYR A 161 19.22 6.75 -20.19
CA TYR A 161 18.03 5.98 -20.01
C TYR A 161 18.26 4.49 -20.27
N TRP A 162 18.98 4.15 -21.33
CA TRP A 162 19.34 2.78 -21.67
C TRP A 162 20.22 2.13 -20.58
N ILE A 163 21.29 2.85 -20.13
CA ILE A 163 22.16 2.40 -19.02
C ILE A 163 21.32 2.15 -17.75
N GLY A 164 20.43 3.07 -17.40
CA GLY A 164 19.52 2.90 -16.25
C GLY A 164 18.61 1.69 -16.37
N LYS A 165 18.03 1.44 -17.55
CA LYS A 165 17.22 0.22 -17.80
C LYS A 165 18.03 -1.06 -17.62
N MET A 166 19.29 -1.08 -18.08
CA MET A 166 20.16 -2.26 -17.91
C MET A 166 20.51 -2.47 -16.44
N GLY A 167 20.81 -1.38 -15.69
CA GLY A 167 21.08 -1.45 -14.25
C GLY A 167 19.91 -2.01 -13.45
N VAL A 168 18.70 -1.53 -13.69
CA VAL A 168 17.49 -2.03 -13.05
C VAL A 168 17.22 -3.52 -13.40
N LYS A 169 17.45 -3.91 -14.66
CA LYS A 169 17.30 -5.31 -15.09
C LYS A 169 18.30 -6.23 -14.39
N TRP A 170 19.51 -5.74 -14.16
CA TRP A 170 20.54 -6.50 -13.44
C TRP A 170 20.21 -6.65 -11.94
N LEU A 171 19.76 -5.57 -11.29
CA LEU A 171 19.34 -5.59 -9.89
C LEU A 171 18.15 -6.54 -9.62
N LYS A 172 17.24 -6.68 -10.59
CA LYS A 172 16.07 -7.58 -10.46
C LYS A 172 16.42 -9.06 -10.68
N ARG A 173 17.61 -9.39 -11.17
CA ARG A 173 18.07 -10.77 -11.38
C ARG A 173 18.80 -11.36 -10.17
N LYS A 174 19.20 -10.53 -9.22
CA LYS A 174 19.72 -10.96 -7.92
C LYS A 174 18.57 -11.08 -6.90
#